data_6bd19376208d5108a11eed0454a21030
#
_entry.id   6bd19376208d5108a11eed0454a21030
#
_cell.length_a   1.000
_cell.length_b   1.000
_cell.length_c   1.000
_cell.angle_alpha   90.00
_cell.angle_beta   90.00
_cell.angle_gamma   90.00
#
_symmetry.space_group_name_H-M   'P 1'
#
loop_
_entity.id
_entity.type
_entity.pdbx_description
1 polymer ?
#
loop_
_entity_poly.entity_id
_entity_poly.type
_entity_poly.pdbx_seq_one_letter_code
_entity_poly.pdbx_strand_id
1 'polypeptide(L)'
;SWQGGNLKLQDYPHAETLLSGIRRVAEKQGSEVSYAPDGHFDKKPDIAIHVFGEAPYTEFRGDLSTLDFQPANSGDLDLLRRLQDAGIPIVCIFLSGRPLWVNPALNASDVFVAAFLPGTQAGALADLLFATDGMSNLDFTGKLPFSWPEYADQYDLNIGSHSYDPLFPYGFGLSLMDNGNLRVLHENGMPPQPDHGTIFDRGLTRGGWSIRLEGAAIPASWQGGTERSLSGAVELKAADLGQQENAIEISWTQARSAPVMFSHDPLDLTRETNAGFCFTLTTAKHIGTANDLTFSIHSGSGRTEIGGLCRLNSHACTDTTLTFEIPLRTLVEAGVDMSHFEGIELSARAPARLTVSRLALVMPNG
;
A
#
# COMPACT_ATOMS: atom_id res chain seq x y z
N SER A 1 17.88 2.74 -15.09
CA SER A 1 17.83 1.33 -15.51
C SER A 1 17.03 0.51 -14.52
N TRP A 2 16.42 -0.57 -14.96
CA TRP A 2 15.66 -1.50 -14.13
C TRP A 2 16.55 -2.20 -13.09
N GLN A 3 17.71 -2.65 -13.53
CA GLN A 3 18.71 -3.32 -12.69
C GLN A 3 20.02 -2.54 -12.70
N GLY A 4 20.66 -2.43 -11.56
CA GLY A 4 22.00 -1.90 -11.40
C GLY A 4 22.10 -0.37 -11.52
N GLY A 5 22.53 0.28 -10.46
CA GLY A 5 22.74 1.72 -10.39
C GLY A 5 24.03 2.22 -11.09
N ASN A 6 24.82 1.33 -11.70
CA ASN A 6 26.13 1.67 -12.25
C ASN A 6 26.15 1.91 -13.78
N LEU A 7 25.00 1.73 -14.44
CA LEU A 7 24.87 1.96 -15.89
C LEU A 7 24.92 3.46 -16.20
N LYS A 8 25.73 3.83 -17.18
CA LYS A 8 25.89 5.23 -17.59
C LYS A 8 25.49 5.38 -19.05
N LEU A 9 25.08 6.59 -19.42
CA LEU A 9 24.70 6.90 -20.81
C LEU A 9 25.82 6.58 -21.82
N GLN A 10 27.08 6.76 -21.43
CA GLN A 10 28.24 6.42 -22.26
C GLN A 10 28.35 4.94 -22.63
N ASP A 11 27.72 4.05 -21.84
CA ASP A 11 27.70 2.61 -22.13
C ASP A 11 26.74 2.27 -23.27
N TYR A 12 25.93 3.24 -23.69
CA TYR A 12 24.92 3.11 -24.73
C TYR A 12 25.02 4.25 -25.74
N PRO A 13 25.99 4.21 -26.67
CA PRO A 13 26.31 5.35 -27.57
C PRO A 13 25.19 5.73 -28.56
N HIS A 14 24.18 4.86 -28.70
CA HIS A 14 23.00 5.12 -29.56
C HIS A 14 21.75 5.49 -28.76
N ALA A 15 21.88 5.66 -27.43
CA ALA A 15 20.75 6.06 -26.59
C ALA A 15 20.45 7.55 -26.76
N GLU A 16 19.16 7.85 -26.88
CA GLU A 16 18.64 9.21 -26.80
C GLU A 16 17.95 9.41 -25.46
N THR A 17 18.41 10.39 -24.67
CA THR A 17 17.74 10.77 -23.41
C THR A 17 16.49 11.58 -23.71
N LEU A 18 15.54 11.61 -22.77
CA LEU A 18 14.37 12.47 -22.91
C LEU A 18 14.74 13.95 -23.09
N LEU A 19 15.71 14.46 -22.32
CA LEU A 19 16.16 15.84 -22.45
C LEU A 19 16.76 16.13 -23.84
N SER A 20 17.55 15.20 -24.42
CA SER A 20 18.08 15.37 -25.76
C SER A 20 16.98 15.34 -26.81
N GLY A 21 15.98 14.47 -26.64
CA GLY A 21 14.79 14.44 -27.50
C GLY A 21 13.99 15.74 -27.45
N ILE A 22 13.73 16.27 -26.25
CA ILE A 22 13.04 17.55 -26.06
C ILE A 22 13.80 18.69 -26.76
N ARG A 23 15.11 18.78 -26.54
CA ARG A 23 15.94 19.79 -27.24
C ARG A 23 15.87 19.66 -28.74
N ARG A 24 16.03 18.47 -29.26
CA ARG A 24 15.97 18.19 -30.71
C ARG A 24 14.64 18.65 -31.32
N VAL A 25 13.51 18.42 -30.63
CA VAL A 25 12.21 18.80 -31.21
C VAL A 25 11.95 20.29 -31.00
N ALA A 26 12.24 20.85 -29.83
CA ALA A 26 12.04 22.25 -29.50
C ALA A 26 12.88 23.18 -30.43
N GLU A 27 14.14 22.86 -30.65
CA GLU A 27 15.01 23.61 -31.56
C GLU A 27 14.45 23.69 -32.99
N LYS A 28 13.88 22.59 -33.50
CA LYS A 28 13.22 22.56 -34.82
C LYS A 28 12.01 23.50 -34.89
N GLN A 29 11.37 23.77 -33.76
CA GLN A 29 10.21 24.66 -33.64
C GLN A 29 10.59 26.09 -33.23
N GLY A 30 11.88 26.38 -33.07
CA GLY A 30 12.38 27.70 -32.63
C GLY A 30 12.07 28.00 -31.14
N SER A 31 11.84 26.98 -30.37
CA SER A 31 11.60 27.07 -28.92
C SER A 31 12.90 26.96 -28.11
N GLU A 32 13.01 27.70 -27.03
CA GLU A 32 14.13 27.64 -26.08
C GLU A 32 13.89 26.58 -25.01
N VAL A 33 14.92 25.78 -24.68
CA VAL A 33 14.87 24.79 -23.60
C VAL A 33 15.89 25.11 -22.52
N SER A 34 15.39 25.47 -21.35
CA SER A 34 16.21 25.64 -20.15
C SER A 34 16.13 24.36 -19.30
N TYR A 35 17.28 23.93 -18.77
CA TYR A 35 17.38 22.76 -17.88
C TYR A 35 17.70 23.22 -16.47
N ALA A 36 16.75 23.02 -15.56
CA ALA A 36 16.81 23.48 -14.18
C ALA A 36 16.40 22.34 -13.21
N PRO A 37 17.32 21.44 -12.83
CA PRO A 37 17.01 20.28 -11.98
C PRO A 37 16.53 20.67 -10.57
N ASP A 38 16.86 21.87 -10.11
CA ASP A 38 16.41 22.46 -8.83
C ASP A 38 15.12 23.30 -8.98
N GLY A 39 14.61 23.42 -10.21
CA GLY A 39 13.44 24.22 -10.54
C GLY A 39 13.66 25.74 -10.48
N HIS A 40 14.91 26.20 -10.46
CA HIS A 40 15.20 27.64 -10.52
C HIS A 40 15.22 28.12 -11.98
N PHE A 41 14.60 29.26 -12.25
CA PHE A 41 14.57 29.88 -13.57
C PHE A 41 14.67 31.41 -13.45
N ASP A 42 15.50 32.01 -14.32
CA ASP A 42 15.65 33.47 -14.39
C ASP A 42 14.49 34.12 -15.13
N LYS A 43 13.95 33.43 -16.12
CA LYS A 43 12.78 33.86 -16.91
C LYS A 43 11.69 32.83 -16.76
N LYS A 44 10.47 33.25 -16.41
CA LYS A 44 9.31 32.37 -16.27
C LYS A 44 9.10 31.61 -17.58
N PRO A 45 9.13 30.25 -17.57
CA PRO A 45 8.84 29.46 -18.76
C PRO A 45 7.36 29.45 -19.08
N ASP A 46 7.01 29.20 -20.35
CA ASP A 46 5.64 29.04 -20.81
C ASP A 46 5.05 27.71 -20.33
N ILE A 47 5.90 26.68 -20.13
CA ILE A 47 5.54 25.34 -19.67
C ILE A 47 6.73 24.70 -18.95
N ALA A 48 6.46 23.91 -17.93
CA ALA A 48 7.45 23.08 -17.28
C ALA A 48 7.20 21.59 -17.59
N ILE A 49 8.27 20.87 -17.96
CA ILE A 49 8.24 19.42 -18.09
C ILE A 49 9.03 18.85 -16.92
N HIS A 50 8.34 18.30 -15.92
CA HIS A 50 8.95 17.68 -14.76
C HIS A 50 9.07 16.17 -14.96
N VAL A 51 10.31 15.68 -14.94
CA VAL A 51 10.62 14.27 -15.12
C VAL A 51 11.14 13.70 -13.82
N PHE A 52 10.43 12.74 -13.28
CA PHE A 52 10.77 12.09 -12.01
C PHE A 52 10.42 10.59 -12.04
N GLY A 53 10.87 9.84 -11.07
CA GLY A 53 10.60 8.40 -11.05
C GLY A 53 11.37 7.63 -9.99
N GLU A 54 11.20 6.32 -10.01
CA GLU A 54 11.86 5.43 -9.08
C GLU A 54 13.35 5.27 -9.39
N ALA A 55 14.17 5.16 -8.35
CA ALA A 55 15.51 4.59 -8.48
C ALA A 55 15.41 3.10 -8.86
N PRO A 56 16.42 2.52 -9.52
CA PRO A 56 16.45 1.08 -9.80
C PRO A 56 16.35 0.27 -8.49
N TYR A 57 15.44 -0.70 -8.44
CA TYR A 57 15.14 -1.48 -7.24
C TYR A 57 15.24 -3.01 -7.45
N THR A 58 15.19 -3.47 -8.66
CA THR A 58 15.21 -4.91 -8.97
C THR A 58 16.64 -5.43 -8.97
N GLU A 59 16.94 -6.50 -8.33
CA GLU A 59 16.12 -7.34 -7.45
C GLU A 59 16.43 -6.94 -5.99
N PHE A 60 15.86 -7.60 -4.98
CA PHE A 60 16.17 -7.45 -3.53
C PHE A 60 15.68 -6.17 -2.84
N ARG A 61 15.23 -5.15 -3.56
CA ARG A 61 14.71 -3.88 -2.99
C ARG A 61 13.33 -3.51 -3.51
N GLY A 62 12.66 -4.45 -4.17
CA GLY A 62 11.35 -4.23 -4.79
C GLY A 62 10.17 -4.46 -3.85
N ASP A 63 10.40 -5.17 -2.74
CA ASP A 63 9.37 -5.49 -1.77
C ASP A 63 9.14 -4.26 -0.88
N LEU A 64 8.03 -3.58 -1.11
CA LEU A 64 7.66 -2.37 -0.39
C LEU A 64 6.46 -2.63 0.51
N SER A 65 6.50 -2.03 1.71
CA SER A 65 5.36 -2.01 2.64
C SER A 65 4.29 -0.97 2.28
N THR A 66 4.51 -0.21 1.21
CA THR A 66 3.58 0.81 0.72
C THR A 66 3.79 1.04 -0.77
N LEU A 67 2.72 1.36 -1.50
CA LEU A 67 2.79 1.82 -2.89
C LEU A 67 2.99 3.34 -2.99
N ASP A 68 3.13 4.06 -1.87
CA ASP A 68 3.48 5.47 -1.87
C ASP A 68 4.83 5.67 -2.56
N PHE A 69 4.87 6.55 -3.55
CA PHE A 69 6.06 6.78 -4.37
C PHE A 69 7.24 7.31 -3.55
N GLN A 70 6.98 8.26 -2.65
CA GLN A 70 8.01 8.90 -1.82
C GLN A 70 7.51 9.21 -0.41
N PRO A 71 7.29 8.21 0.44
CA PRO A 71 6.67 8.42 1.76
C PRO A 71 7.50 9.32 2.70
N ALA A 72 8.81 9.44 2.45
CA ALA A 72 9.73 10.20 3.30
C ALA A 72 10.46 11.34 2.56
N ASN A 73 10.22 11.53 1.26
CA ASN A 73 10.90 12.54 0.45
C ASN A 73 9.91 13.29 -0.44
N SER A 74 9.69 14.55 -0.12
CA SER A 74 8.76 15.43 -0.82
C SER A 74 9.42 16.31 -1.90
N GLY A 75 10.70 16.10 -2.22
CA GLY A 75 11.47 17.03 -3.07
C GLY A 75 10.83 17.29 -4.44
N ASP A 76 10.34 16.25 -5.12
CA ASP A 76 9.63 16.40 -6.40
C ASP A 76 8.29 17.13 -6.22
N LEU A 77 7.54 16.79 -5.18
CA LEU A 77 6.26 17.41 -4.88
C LEU A 77 6.41 18.88 -4.50
N ASP A 78 7.42 19.23 -3.71
CA ASP A 78 7.71 20.63 -3.34
C ASP A 78 8.05 21.46 -4.58
N LEU A 79 8.78 20.86 -5.54
CA LEU A 79 9.06 21.51 -6.82
C LEU A 79 7.78 21.73 -7.63
N LEU A 80 6.96 20.71 -7.78
CA LEU A 80 5.69 20.78 -8.51
C LEU A 80 4.77 21.87 -7.93
N ARG A 81 4.63 21.94 -6.59
CA ARG A 81 3.82 22.96 -5.93
C ARG A 81 4.35 24.37 -6.16
N ARG A 82 5.69 24.57 -6.11
CA ARG A 82 6.29 25.88 -6.42
C ARG A 82 6.02 26.31 -7.87
N LEU A 83 6.07 25.40 -8.83
CA LEU A 83 5.75 25.68 -10.23
C LEU A 83 4.26 26.03 -10.41
N GLN A 84 3.39 25.29 -9.74
CA GLN A 84 1.95 25.54 -9.72
C GLN A 84 1.63 26.91 -9.12
N ASP A 85 2.23 27.26 -7.97
CA ASP A 85 2.08 28.57 -7.31
C ASP A 85 2.58 29.72 -8.20
N ALA A 86 3.59 29.46 -9.03
CA ALA A 86 4.08 30.41 -10.04
C ALA A 86 3.16 30.52 -11.26
N GLY A 87 2.08 29.71 -11.33
CA GLY A 87 1.14 29.68 -12.45
C GLY A 87 1.80 29.22 -13.75
N ILE A 88 2.66 28.23 -13.69
CA ILE A 88 3.33 27.60 -14.83
C ILE A 88 2.59 26.30 -15.14
N PRO A 89 2.09 26.08 -16.38
CA PRO A 89 1.54 24.80 -16.79
C PRO A 89 2.57 23.67 -16.64
N ILE A 90 2.16 22.52 -16.09
CA ILE A 90 3.08 21.42 -15.73
C ILE A 90 2.70 20.14 -16.45
N VAL A 91 3.67 19.59 -17.19
CA VAL A 91 3.64 18.23 -17.72
C VAL A 91 4.53 17.35 -16.87
N CYS A 92 3.95 16.41 -16.15
CA CYS A 92 4.67 15.38 -15.41
C CYS A 92 4.96 14.15 -16.28
N ILE A 93 6.20 13.68 -16.26
CA ILE A 93 6.61 12.42 -16.88
C ILE A 93 7.15 11.51 -15.78
N PHE A 94 6.40 10.47 -15.49
CA PHE A 94 6.72 9.53 -14.42
C PHE A 94 7.38 8.27 -14.95
N LEU A 95 8.57 7.97 -14.42
CA LEU A 95 9.38 6.80 -14.78
C LEU A 95 9.32 5.78 -13.65
N SER A 96 8.64 4.66 -13.88
CA SER A 96 8.54 3.59 -12.90
C SER A 96 8.40 2.22 -13.56
N GLY A 97 8.74 1.17 -12.83
CA GLY A 97 8.55 -0.20 -13.29
C GLY A 97 7.20 -0.80 -12.87
N ARG A 98 6.40 -0.06 -12.12
CA ARG A 98 5.14 -0.51 -11.51
C ARG A 98 4.18 0.65 -11.29
N PRO A 99 2.88 0.39 -11.05
CA PRO A 99 1.96 1.42 -10.59
C PRO A 99 2.30 1.79 -9.15
N LEU A 100 2.35 3.08 -8.88
CA LEU A 100 2.57 3.62 -7.54
C LEU A 100 1.53 4.68 -7.23
N TRP A 101 1.26 4.89 -5.95
CA TRP A 101 0.42 5.97 -5.51
C TRP A 101 1.16 7.30 -5.66
N VAL A 102 0.64 8.16 -6.52
CA VAL A 102 1.22 9.46 -6.90
C VAL A 102 0.17 10.58 -6.91
N ASN A 103 -0.91 10.42 -6.16
CA ASN A 103 -2.03 11.38 -6.15
C ASN A 103 -1.60 12.84 -5.93
N PRO A 104 -0.66 13.17 -5.03
CA PRO A 104 -0.20 14.55 -4.87
C PRO A 104 0.44 15.13 -6.14
N ALA A 105 1.19 14.31 -6.89
CA ALA A 105 1.80 14.74 -8.16
C ALA A 105 0.75 14.88 -9.27
N LEU A 106 -0.26 14.00 -9.30
CA LEU A 106 -1.43 14.13 -10.21
C LEU A 106 -2.18 15.44 -9.96
N ASN A 107 -2.45 15.78 -8.70
CA ASN A 107 -3.13 17.03 -8.33
C ASN A 107 -2.32 18.30 -8.69
N ALA A 108 -1.00 18.19 -8.66
CA ALA A 108 -0.09 19.31 -8.89
C ALA A 108 0.31 19.46 -10.37
N SER A 109 -0.23 18.65 -11.29
CA SER A 109 0.10 18.68 -12.70
C SER A 109 -1.12 18.89 -13.60
N ASP A 110 -0.91 19.55 -14.75
CA ASP A 110 -1.95 19.72 -15.78
C ASP A 110 -2.00 18.49 -16.71
N VAL A 111 -0.86 17.83 -16.91
CA VAL A 111 -0.72 16.61 -17.69
C VAL A 111 0.16 15.63 -16.95
N PHE A 112 -0.23 14.36 -16.89
CA PHE A 112 0.54 13.28 -16.30
C PHE A 112 0.73 12.14 -17.29
N VAL A 113 1.98 11.78 -17.56
CA VAL A 113 2.39 10.71 -18.47
C VAL A 113 3.09 9.60 -17.68
N ALA A 114 2.46 8.45 -17.57
CA ALA A 114 3.10 7.23 -17.07
C ALA A 114 3.95 6.62 -18.18
N ALA A 115 5.21 6.99 -18.24
CA ALA A 115 6.12 6.59 -19.32
C ALA A 115 6.80 5.24 -19.06
N PHE A 116 6.60 4.64 -17.89
CA PHE A 116 7.24 3.40 -17.44
C PHE A 116 8.77 3.46 -17.61
N LEU A 117 9.35 2.52 -18.35
CA LEU A 117 10.79 2.37 -18.53
C LEU A 117 11.16 2.48 -20.02
N PRO A 118 11.26 3.69 -20.59
CA PRO A 118 11.52 3.89 -22.03
C PRO A 118 12.95 3.52 -22.43
N GLY A 119 13.85 3.29 -21.47
CA GLY A 119 15.22 2.83 -21.71
C GLY A 119 16.02 3.77 -22.60
N THR A 120 16.70 3.20 -23.60
CA THR A 120 17.57 3.94 -24.53
C THR A 120 16.81 4.74 -25.60
N GLN A 121 15.49 4.65 -25.64
CA GLN A 121 14.61 5.33 -26.60
C GLN A 121 13.75 6.42 -25.96
N ALA A 122 14.13 6.92 -24.79
CA ALA A 122 13.37 7.93 -24.07
C ALA A 122 13.12 9.21 -24.86
N GLY A 123 14.01 9.56 -25.79
CA GLY A 123 13.87 10.72 -26.65
C GLY A 123 12.65 10.68 -27.58
N ALA A 124 12.15 9.48 -27.94
CA ALA A 124 10.95 9.33 -28.75
C ALA A 124 9.68 9.88 -28.07
N LEU A 125 9.66 9.96 -26.75
CA LEU A 125 8.54 10.57 -26.00
C LEU A 125 8.39 12.07 -26.35
N ALA A 126 9.48 12.75 -26.67
CA ALA A 126 9.42 14.14 -27.11
C ALA A 126 8.64 14.32 -28.42
N ASP A 127 8.72 13.36 -29.33
CA ASP A 127 7.97 13.42 -30.61
C ASP A 127 6.45 13.33 -30.37
N LEU A 128 6.00 12.67 -29.31
CA LEU A 128 4.60 12.60 -28.87
C LEU A 128 4.15 13.89 -28.16
N LEU A 129 5.03 14.46 -27.31
CA LEU A 129 4.71 15.67 -26.52
C LEU A 129 4.65 16.93 -27.39
N PHE A 130 5.48 16.99 -28.45
CA PHE A 130 5.56 18.13 -29.35
C PHE A 130 5.01 17.72 -30.72
N ALA A 131 3.69 17.79 -30.90
CA ALA A 131 3.08 17.55 -32.21
C ALA A 131 3.65 18.55 -33.24
N THR A 132 4.37 18.05 -34.22
CA THR A 132 4.90 18.87 -35.31
C THR A 132 4.01 18.75 -36.55
N ASP A 133 3.83 19.82 -37.28
CA ASP A 133 3.18 19.80 -38.60
C ASP A 133 3.82 18.75 -39.49
N GLY A 134 3.10 17.74 -39.90
CA GLY A 134 3.56 16.62 -40.72
C GLY A 134 3.75 15.28 -39.98
N MET A 135 3.66 15.24 -38.66
CA MET A 135 3.61 14.01 -37.86
C MET A 135 2.20 13.76 -37.25
N SER A 136 1.17 14.14 -37.99
CA SER A 136 -0.22 14.12 -37.59
C SER A 136 -0.81 12.77 -37.21
N ASN A 137 -0.02 11.69 -37.23
CA ASN A 137 -0.45 10.34 -36.87
C ASN A 137 0.13 9.84 -35.53
N LEU A 138 0.90 10.66 -34.81
CA LEU A 138 1.41 10.29 -33.49
C LEU A 138 0.38 10.64 -32.44
N ASP A 139 0.05 9.67 -31.60
CA ASP A 139 -0.89 9.81 -30.50
C ASP A 139 -0.49 8.92 -29.32
N PHE A 140 -0.99 9.21 -28.14
CA PHE A 140 -0.89 8.35 -26.99
C PHE A 140 -1.91 7.21 -27.12
N THR A 141 -1.46 6.05 -27.54
CA THR A 141 -2.29 4.86 -27.75
C THR A 141 -2.10 3.82 -26.66
N GLY A 142 -1.13 4.03 -25.75
CA GLY A 142 -0.82 3.12 -24.67
C GLY A 142 -1.98 2.97 -23.68
N LYS A 143 -2.21 1.73 -23.24
CA LYS A 143 -3.21 1.39 -22.24
C LYS A 143 -2.53 0.73 -21.06
N LEU A 144 -3.00 1.00 -19.84
CA LEU A 144 -2.45 0.40 -18.64
C LEU A 144 -2.56 -1.14 -18.70
N PRO A 145 -1.46 -1.87 -18.57
CA PRO A 145 -1.47 -3.35 -18.53
C PRO A 145 -1.83 -3.91 -17.15
N PHE A 146 -2.13 -3.03 -16.19
CA PHE A 146 -2.56 -3.31 -14.83
C PHE A 146 -3.41 -2.14 -14.32
N SER A 147 -4.05 -2.30 -13.17
CA SER A 147 -4.82 -1.23 -12.53
C SER A 147 -3.92 -0.29 -11.75
N TRP A 148 -4.24 1.00 -11.70
CA TRP A 148 -3.49 2.01 -10.97
C TRP A 148 -4.15 2.27 -9.61
N PRO A 149 -3.40 2.30 -8.48
CA PRO A 149 -3.98 2.38 -7.15
C PRO A 149 -4.57 3.77 -6.84
N GLU A 150 -5.74 3.79 -6.21
CA GLU A 150 -6.35 4.97 -5.57
C GLU A 150 -5.66 5.29 -4.23
N TYR A 151 -5.19 4.24 -3.51
CA TYR A 151 -4.55 4.33 -2.21
C TYR A 151 -3.22 3.57 -2.17
N ALA A 152 -2.32 4.01 -1.29
CA ALA A 152 -0.97 3.46 -1.19
C ALA A 152 -0.89 2.03 -0.62
N ASP A 153 -2.00 1.48 -0.15
CA ASP A 153 -2.09 0.13 0.43
C ASP A 153 -2.83 -0.88 -0.47
N GLN A 154 -3.19 -0.50 -1.68
CA GLN A 154 -3.90 -1.37 -2.62
C GLN A 154 -2.97 -2.31 -3.39
N TYR A 155 -2.35 -3.27 -2.70
CA TYR A 155 -1.45 -4.26 -3.34
C TYR A 155 -2.17 -5.30 -4.19
N ASP A 156 -3.41 -5.66 -3.82
CA ASP A 156 -4.24 -6.64 -4.51
C ASP A 156 -5.32 -5.96 -5.34
N LEU A 157 -4.89 -5.26 -6.38
CA LEU A 157 -5.76 -4.47 -7.24
C LEU A 157 -5.88 -5.11 -8.62
N ASN A 158 -6.41 -6.34 -8.67
CA ASN A 158 -6.57 -7.07 -9.91
C ASN A 158 -8.05 -7.22 -10.29
N ILE A 159 -8.32 -7.34 -11.59
CA ILE A 159 -9.67 -7.67 -12.08
C ILE A 159 -10.11 -9.00 -11.46
N GLY A 160 -11.27 -8.98 -10.81
CA GLY A 160 -11.81 -10.13 -10.10
C GLY A 160 -11.44 -10.20 -8.62
N SER A 161 -10.62 -9.30 -8.11
CA SER A 161 -10.42 -9.14 -6.65
C SER A 161 -11.71 -8.70 -5.98
N HIS A 162 -11.92 -9.14 -4.73
CA HIS A 162 -13.15 -8.84 -3.96
C HIS A 162 -13.37 -7.33 -3.77
N SER A 163 -12.31 -6.55 -3.66
CA SER A 163 -12.33 -5.09 -3.51
C SER A 163 -11.62 -4.43 -4.70
N TYR A 164 -12.26 -4.44 -5.87
CA TYR A 164 -11.68 -3.81 -7.06
C TYR A 164 -12.17 -2.36 -7.18
N ASP A 165 -11.38 -1.43 -6.67
CA ASP A 165 -11.65 0.02 -6.71
C ASP A 165 -10.36 0.78 -7.09
N PRO A 166 -9.93 0.73 -8.36
CA PRO A 166 -8.73 1.41 -8.82
C PRO A 166 -8.97 2.89 -9.10
N LEU A 167 -7.93 3.73 -8.96
CA LEU A 167 -7.93 5.09 -9.50
C LEU A 167 -8.10 5.07 -11.01
N PHE A 168 -7.28 4.24 -11.69
CA PHE A 168 -7.44 3.96 -13.12
C PHE A 168 -7.51 2.46 -13.35
N PRO A 169 -8.57 1.96 -14.01
CA PRO A 169 -8.73 0.53 -14.24
C PRO A 169 -7.73 -0.01 -15.28
N TYR A 170 -7.59 -1.33 -15.31
CA TYR A 170 -6.91 -2.01 -16.40
C TYR A 170 -7.45 -1.55 -17.76
N GLY A 171 -6.56 -1.28 -18.69
CA GLY A 171 -6.91 -0.80 -20.03
C GLY A 171 -7.18 0.70 -20.11
N PHE A 172 -7.09 1.45 -19.01
CA PHE A 172 -7.19 2.91 -19.04
C PHE A 172 -6.02 3.53 -19.82
N GLY A 173 -6.29 4.62 -20.50
CA GLY A 173 -5.30 5.46 -21.20
C GLY A 173 -6.03 6.46 -22.08
N LEU A 174 -5.58 7.70 -22.05
CA LEU A 174 -6.11 8.81 -22.83
C LEU A 174 -5.30 8.99 -24.11
N SER A 175 -5.94 9.51 -25.14
CA SER A 175 -5.34 10.02 -26.36
C SER A 175 -5.29 11.55 -26.34
N LEU A 176 -4.64 12.18 -27.31
CA LEU A 176 -4.64 13.64 -27.46
C LEU A 176 -6.04 14.23 -27.75
N MET A 177 -6.98 13.39 -28.16
CA MET A 177 -8.35 13.80 -28.47
C MET A 177 -9.29 13.65 -27.26
N ASP A 178 -8.85 12.98 -26.20
CA ASP A 178 -9.67 12.76 -25.02
C ASP A 178 -9.59 13.96 -24.05
N ASN A 179 -10.72 14.36 -23.52
CA ASN A 179 -10.79 15.34 -22.46
C ASN A 179 -10.82 14.62 -21.10
N GLY A 180 -9.65 14.52 -20.46
CA GLY A 180 -9.55 13.95 -19.12
C GLY A 180 -9.93 14.99 -18.07
N ASN A 181 -11.00 14.74 -17.31
CA ASN A 181 -11.30 15.49 -16.10
C ASN A 181 -11.03 14.59 -14.90
N LEU A 182 -9.89 14.78 -14.22
CA LEU A 182 -9.60 14.13 -12.97
C LEU A 182 -10.14 14.99 -11.82
N ARG A 183 -10.89 14.36 -10.91
CA ARG A 183 -11.26 15.02 -9.64
C ARG A 183 -10.02 15.32 -8.81
N VAL A 184 -10.12 16.25 -7.86
CA VAL A 184 -9.07 16.40 -6.85
C VAL A 184 -8.98 15.10 -6.04
N LEU A 185 -7.79 14.53 -5.99
CA LEU A 185 -7.50 13.26 -5.34
C LEU A 185 -7.12 13.44 -3.87
N HIS A 186 -7.29 12.38 -3.10
CA HIS A 186 -6.79 12.33 -1.73
C HIS A 186 -5.26 12.33 -1.71
N GLU A 187 -4.67 13.16 -0.86
CA GLU A 187 -3.21 13.27 -0.70
C GLU A 187 -2.67 12.57 0.57
N ASN A 188 -3.53 11.92 1.32
CA ASN A 188 -3.13 11.07 2.43
C ASN A 188 -3.13 9.61 1.96
N GLY A 189 -2.12 9.04 1.46
CA GLY A 189 -2.01 7.71 0.82
C GLY A 189 -2.83 6.53 1.37
N MET A 190 -3.70 6.79 2.32
CA MET A 190 -4.57 5.78 2.95
C MET A 190 -6.03 6.04 2.60
N PRO A 191 -6.85 5.00 2.41
CA PRO A 191 -8.28 5.18 2.27
C PRO A 191 -8.83 5.95 3.48
N PRO A 192 -9.89 6.76 3.29
CA PRO A 192 -10.61 7.30 4.44
C PRO A 192 -11.00 6.11 5.31
N GLN A 193 -10.32 5.97 6.45
CA GLN A 193 -10.61 4.89 7.37
C GLN A 193 -12.09 5.04 7.76
N PRO A 194 -12.96 4.04 7.55
CA PRO A 194 -14.09 3.93 8.45
C PRO A 194 -13.47 3.90 9.85
N ASP A 195 -13.98 4.66 10.79
CA ASP A 195 -13.39 4.98 12.09
C ASP A 195 -12.82 3.78 12.89
N HIS A 196 -12.93 2.55 12.42
CA HIS A 196 -12.47 1.33 13.09
C HIS A 196 -12.14 0.18 12.13
N GLY A 197 -11.45 0.43 11.05
CA GLY A 197 -11.24 -0.52 9.97
C GLY A 197 -10.33 -1.72 10.28
N THR A 198 -9.50 -2.02 9.32
CA THR A 198 -8.58 -3.17 9.34
C THR A 198 -7.50 -2.98 10.40
N ILE A 199 -7.39 -3.95 11.31
CA ILE A 199 -6.36 -4.04 12.36
C ILE A 199 -5.09 -4.67 11.80
N PHE A 200 -5.28 -5.76 11.07
CA PHE A 200 -4.22 -6.52 10.41
C PHE A 200 -4.74 -7.05 9.08
N ASP A 201 -3.97 -6.87 8.03
CA ASP A 201 -4.26 -7.40 6.71
C ASP A 201 -2.98 -7.54 5.89
N ARG A 202 -2.87 -8.63 5.13
CA ARG A 202 -1.74 -8.92 4.24
C ARG A 202 -0.38 -8.76 4.90
N GLY A 203 -0.20 -9.36 6.06
CA GLY A 203 1.08 -9.35 6.77
C GLY A 203 1.38 -8.07 7.56
N LEU A 204 0.54 -7.03 7.50
CA LEU A 204 0.80 -5.73 8.10
C LEU A 204 -0.31 -5.29 9.06
N THR A 205 0.07 -4.62 10.14
CA THR A 205 -0.87 -3.89 10.99
C THR A 205 -1.23 -2.54 10.38
N ARG A 206 -2.42 -2.03 10.69
CA ARG A 206 -2.98 -0.79 10.13
C ARG A 206 -3.46 0.13 11.26
N GLY A 207 -3.70 1.40 10.95
CA GLY A 207 -4.42 2.34 11.81
C GLY A 207 -3.82 2.55 13.20
N GLY A 208 -2.49 2.50 13.36
CA GLY A 208 -1.84 2.65 14.67
C GLY A 208 -1.71 1.36 15.49
N TRP A 209 -2.21 0.25 14.97
CA TRP A 209 -2.07 -1.06 15.61
C TRP A 209 -0.63 -1.59 15.52
N SER A 210 -0.22 -2.34 16.51
CA SER A 210 1.08 -3.01 16.58
C SER A 210 0.94 -4.46 17.04
N ILE A 211 1.84 -5.34 16.61
CA ILE A 211 1.94 -6.70 17.16
C ILE A 211 2.97 -6.69 18.27
N ARG A 212 2.65 -7.36 19.38
CA ARG A 212 3.57 -7.51 20.52
C ARG A 212 3.75 -8.98 20.88
N LEU A 213 5.00 -9.33 21.16
CA LEU A 213 5.41 -10.63 21.73
C LEU A 213 6.04 -10.41 23.10
N GLU A 214 5.52 -11.04 24.15
CA GLU A 214 6.01 -10.88 25.53
C GLU A 214 6.18 -9.42 25.96
N GLY A 215 5.27 -8.54 25.51
CA GLY A 215 5.30 -7.12 25.80
C GLY A 215 6.20 -6.27 24.90
N ALA A 216 7.10 -6.87 24.13
CA ALA A 216 7.92 -6.17 23.15
C ALA A 216 7.15 -5.97 21.84
N ALA A 217 7.12 -4.72 21.35
CA ALA A 217 6.50 -4.41 20.05
C ALA A 217 7.40 -4.92 18.90
N ILE A 218 6.80 -5.56 17.92
CA ILE A 218 7.45 -5.85 16.64
C ILE A 218 7.51 -4.53 15.85
N PRO A 219 8.67 -4.19 15.26
CA PRO A 219 8.78 -2.97 14.48
C PRO A 219 7.70 -2.89 13.40
N ALA A 220 7.11 -1.72 13.19
CA ALA A 220 6.16 -1.48 12.11
C ALA A 220 6.77 -1.70 10.71
N SER A 221 8.12 -1.64 10.63
CA SER A 221 8.90 -1.95 9.44
C SER A 221 9.17 -3.45 9.24
N TRP A 222 8.58 -4.33 10.07
CA TRP A 222 8.71 -5.77 9.87
C TRP A 222 8.05 -6.18 8.55
N GLN A 223 8.87 -6.60 7.61
CA GLN A 223 8.48 -6.93 6.24
C GLN A 223 8.63 -8.42 5.94
N GLY A 224 8.28 -9.25 6.90
CA GLY A 224 8.52 -10.68 6.78
C GLY A 224 9.82 -11.11 7.46
N GLY A 225 10.07 -12.39 7.45
CA GLY A 225 11.13 -13.01 8.23
C GLY A 225 10.55 -13.78 9.42
N THR A 226 11.41 -14.09 10.38
CA THR A 226 11.02 -14.84 11.57
C THR A 226 11.32 -14.01 12.81
N GLU A 227 10.27 -13.69 13.58
CA GLU A 227 10.38 -13.08 14.90
C GLU A 227 10.09 -14.12 15.99
N ARG A 228 10.82 -14.05 17.09
CA ARG A 228 10.64 -14.97 18.21
C ARG A 228 10.43 -14.21 19.51
N SER A 229 9.58 -14.75 20.38
CA SER A 229 9.48 -14.25 21.73
C SER A 229 10.81 -14.42 22.48
N LEU A 230 11.04 -13.63 23.53
CA LEU A 230 12.26 -13.69 24.35
C LEU A 230 12.48 -15.10 24.94
N SER A 231 11.40 -15.77 25.31
CA SER A 231 11.43 -17.17 25.78
C SER A 231 11.67 -18.20 24.67
N GLY A 232 11.54 -17.81 23.40
CA GLY A 232 11.55 -18.71 22.24
C GLY A 232 10.32 -19.61 22.13
N ALA A 233 9.30 -19.38 22.95
CA ALA A 233 8.10 -20.20 23.02
C ALA A 233 7.06 -19.84 21.92
N VAL A 234 7.18 -18.66 21.33
CA VAL A 234 6.33 -18.21 20.21
C VAL A 234 7.21 -17.73 19.08
N GLU A 235 6.87 -18.14 17.87
CA GLU A 235 7.49 -17.70 16.64
C GLU A 235 6.42 -17.12 15.72
N LEU A 236 6.69 -15.93 15.15
CA LEU A 236 5.94 -15.33 14.05
C LEU A 236 6.77 -15.44 12.77
N LYS A 237 6.11 -15.83 11.70
CA LYS A 237 6.72 -15.92 10.38
C LYS A 237 5.75 -15.41 9.32
N ALA A 238 6.26 -14.70 8.31
CA ALA A 238 5.47 -14.41 7.13
C ALA A 238 5.01 -15.70 6.44
N ALA A 239 3.80 -15.71 5.92
CA ALA A 239 3.19 -16.85 5.27
C ALA A 239 2.53 -16.46 3.95
N ASP A 240 2.61 -17.37 2.98
CA ASP A 240 2.01 -17.20 1.65
C ASP A 240 0.66 -17.93 1.61
N LEU A 241 -0.38 -17.18 1.25
CA LEU A 241 -1.73 -17.72 1.00
C LEU A 241 -2.17 -17.40 -0.43
N GLY A 242 -1.45 -17.94 -1.41
CA GLY A 242 -1.71 -17.71 -2.83
C GLY A 242 -1.06 -16.42 -3.40
N GLN A 243 -0.62 -15.52 -2.54
CA GLN A 243 0.22 -14.36 -2.86
C GLN A 243 1.38 -14.31 -1.87
N GLN A 244 2.47 -13.68 -2.25
CA GLN A 244 3.67 -13.63 -1.43
C GLN A 244 3.42 -12.82 -0.15
N GLU A 245 3.78 -13.39 0.99
CA GLU A 245 3.79 -12.77 2.32
C GLU A 245 2.49 -12.05 2.73
N ASN A 246 1.34 -12.60 2.35
CA ASN A 246 0.03 -11.98 2.62
C ASN A 246 -0.64 -12.41 3.93
N ALA A 247 0.09 -13.13 4.80
CA ALA A 247 -0.38 -13.60 6.10
C ALA A 247 0.77 -13.72 7.09
N ILE A 248 0.45 -13.94 8.37
CA ILE A 248 1.41 -14.37 9.38
C ILE A 248 1.06 -15.77 9.90
N GLU A 249 2.07 -16.60 10.02
CA GLU A 249 1.99 -17.86 10.76
C GLU A 249 2.49 -17.65 12.18
N ILE A 250 1.66 -17.94 13.15
CA ILE A 250 1.97 -17.92 14.58
C ILE A 250 2.16 -19.34 15.04
N SER A 251 3.34 -19.67 15.58
CA SER A 251 3.68 -20.99 16.10
C SER A 251 3.95 -20.93 17.60
N TRP A 252 3.12 -21.57 18.40
CA TRP A 252 3.34 -21.81 19.81
C TRP A 252 4.00 -23.18 20.00
N THR A 253 5.22 -23.20 20.51
CA THR A 253 6.02 -24.41 20.65
C THR A 253 5.85 -25.14 21.98
N GLN A 254 5.30 -24.46 22.98
CA GLN A 254 5.13 -24.97 24.32
C GLN A 254 3.71 -24.69 24.86
N ALA A 255 3.28 -25.50 25.81
CA ALA A 255 2.04 -25.25 26.53
C ALA A 255 2.14 -23.96 27.37
N ARG A 256 1.08 -23.15 27.38
CA ARG A 256 1.01 -21.85 28.05
C ARG A 256 2.12 -20.88 27.59
N SER A 257 2.40 -20.90 26.30
CA SER A 257 3.33 -19.99 25.65
C SER A 257 2.86 -18.54 25.78
N ALA A 258 3.81 -17.62 25.57
CA ALA A 258 3.51 -16.19 25.57
C ALA A 258 2.41 -15.83 24.53
N PRO A 259 1.55 -14.87 24.84
CA PRO A 259 0.52 -14.42 23.92
C PRO A 259 1.09 -13.60 22.77
N VAL A 260 0.38 -13.60 21.66
CA VAL A 260 0.54 -12.62 20.57
C VAL A 260 -0.58 -11.59 20.73
N MET A 261 -0.21 -10.34 20.87
CA MET A 261 -1.14 -9.25 21.11
C MET A 261 -1.14 -8.27 19.94
N PHE A 262 -2.30 -8.00 19.38
CA PHE A 262 -2.57 -6.84 18.53
C PHE A 262 -2.99 -5.70 19.44
N SER A 263 -2.14 -4.69 19.60
CA SER A 263 -2.35 -3.60 20.58
C SER A 263 -2.45 -2.25 19.90
N HIS A 264 -3.21 -1.38 20.50
CA HIS A 264 -3.41 0.02 20.14
C HIS A 264 -3.38 0.87 21.41
N ASP A 265 -3.16 2.19 21.28
CA ASP A 265 -3.50 3.12 22.34
C ASP A 265 -5.00 3.02 22.66
N PRO A 266 -5.43 3.28 23.89
CA PRO A 266 -6.82 3.07 24.28
C PRO A 266 -7.82 3.70 23.30
N LEU A 267 -8.80 2.90 22.85
CA LEU A 267 -9.88 3.29 21.94
C LEU A 267 -11.23 3.26 22.66
N ASP A 268 -12.10 4.22 22.38
CA ASP A 268 -13.51 4.16 22.74
C ASP A 268 -14.32 3.54 21.59
N LEU A 269 -14.76 2.30 21.78
CA LEU A 269 -15.57 1.52 20.85
C LEU A 269 -17.06 1.43 21.29
N THR A 270 -17.50 2.30 22.19
CA THR A 270 -18.89 2.30 22.69
C THR A 270 -19.89 2.55 21.56
N ARG A 271 -19.58 3.45 20.65
CA ARG A 271 -20.41 3.77 19.48
C ARG A 271 -20.56 2.57 18.54
N GLU A 272 -19.46 1.90 18.25
CA GLU A 272 -19.39 0.74 17.36
C GLU A 272 -20.11 -0.47 17.95
N THR A 273 -20.00 -0.64 19.26
CA THR A 273 -20.76 -1.64 20.02
C THR A 273 -22.27 -1.41 19.86
N ASN A 274 -22.73 -0.17 20.02
CA ASN A 274 -24.14 0.20 19.88
C ASN A 274 -24.63 0.10 18.42
N ALA A 275 -23.75 0.32 17.45
CA ALA A 275 -24.03 0.17 16.04
C ALA A 275 -23.98 -1.28 15.53
N GLY A 276 -23.62 -2.25 16.41
CA GLY A 276 -23.63 -3.67 16.07
C GLY A 276 -22.40 -4.19 15.35
N PHE A 277 -21.27 -3.50 15.44
CA PHE A 277 -20.01 -3.96 14.85
C PHE A 277 -19.53 -5.29 15.43
N CYS A 278 -18.70 -5.99 14.68
CA CYS A 278 -18.00 -7.20 15.13
C CYS A 278 -16.52 -7.16 14.74
N PHE A 279 -15.68 -7.86 15.52
CA PHE A 279 -14.35 -8.23 15.09
C PHE A 279 -14.44 -9.44 14.19
N THR A 280 -13.74 -9.39 13.05
CA THR A 280 -13.57 -10.53 12.15
C THR A 280 -12.12 -10.96 12.17
N LEU A 281 -11.87 -12.26 12.41
CA LEU A 281 -10.57 -12.90 12.34
C LEU A 281 -10.59 -13.94 11.24
N THR A 282 -9.84 -13.73 10.17
CA THR A 282 -9.70 -14.70 9.06
C THR A 282 -8.42 -15.49 9.22
N THR A 283 -8.54 -16.82 9.23
CA THR A 283 -7.44 -17.78 9.37
C THR A 283 -7.45 -18.75 8.20
N ALA A 284 -6.27 -19.21 7.77
CA ALA A 284 -6.16 -20.09 6.59
C ALA A 284 -5.71 -21.50 6.90
N LYS A 285 -4.90 -21.71 7.92
CA LYS A 285 -4.41 -23.02 8.35
C LYS A 285 -4.36 -23.10 9.86
N HIS A 286 -4.70 -24.25 10.37
CA HIS A 286 -4.67 -24.50 11.80
C HIS A 286 -4.09 -25.90 12.07
N ILE A 287 -3.10 -25.99 12.96
CA ILE A 287 -2.52 -27.25 13.45
C ILE A 287 -2.62 -27.24 14.97
N GLY A 288 -3.24 -28.25 15.52
CA GLY A 288 -3.57 -28.39 16.95
C GLY A 288 -5.07 -28.60 17.13
N THR A 289 -5.51 -28.85 18.36
CA THR A 289 -6.95 -28.82 18.63
C THR A 289 -7.38 -27.38 18.80
N ALA A 290 -8.39 -26.96 18.08
CA ALA A 290 -8.88 -25.58 18.13
C ALA A 290 -9.42 -25.16 19.52
N ASN A 291 -9.61 -26.11 20.44
CA ASN A 291 -9.87 -25.86 21.85
C ASN A 291 -8.62 -25.31 22.59
N ASP A 292 -7.45 -25.44 22.02
CA ASP A 292 -6.19 -24.98 22.63
C ASP A 292 -5.90 -23.52 22.34
N LEU A 293 -6.51 -22.93 21.31
CA LEU A 293 -6.37 -21.53 20.96
C LEU A 293 -7.43 -20.68 21.66
N THR A 294 -6.99 -19.63 22.35
CA THR A 294 -7.88 -18.72 23.09
C THR A 294 -7.79 -17.30 22.56
N PHE A 295 -8.94 -16.65 22.53
CA PHE A 295 -9.12 -15.25 22.18
C PHE A 295 -9.44 -14.45 23.45
N SER A 296 -8.66 -13.40 23.70
CA SER A 296 -8.85 -12.53 24.86
C SER A 296 -8.79 -11.08 24.45
N ILE A 297 -9.40 -10.22 25.25
CA ILE A 297 -9.41 -8.77 25.05
C ILE A 297 -8.68 -8.10 26.22
N HIS A 298 -7.91 -7.07 25.90
CA HIS A 298 -7.33 -6.15 26.86
C HIS A 298 -8.08 -4.82 26.82
N SER A 299 -8.46 -4.34 27.99
CA SER A 299 -9.20 -3.08 28.18
C SER A 299 -8.83 -2.45 29.52
N GLY A 300 -9.34 -1.26 29.82
CA GLY A 300 -9.15 -0.61 31.11
C GLY A 300 -9.56 -1.45 32.32
N SER A 301 -10.46 -2.43 32.16
CA SER A 301 -10.81 -3.42 33.16
C SER A 301 -9.84 -4.60 33.29
N GLY A 302 -8.79 -4.64 32.47
CA GLY A 302 -7.80 -5.70 32.41
C GLY A 302 -8.03 -6.70 31.26
N ARG A 303 -7.47 -7.91 31.43
CA ARG A 303 -7.59 -8.99 30.43
C ARG A 303 -8.86 -9.81 30.67
N THR A 304 -9.68 -9.92 29.63
CA THR A 304 -10.90 -10.76 29.65
C THR A 304 -10.77 -11.88 28.59
N GLU A 305 -10.81 -13.14 29.01
CA GLU A 305 -10.82 -14.29 28.09
C GLU A 305 -12.24 -14.49 27.57
N ILE A 306 -12.40 -14.40 26.23
CA ILE A 306 -13.70 -14.57 25.56
C ILE A 306 -13.99 -16.06 25.31
N GLY A 307 -12.95 -16.84 25.05
CA GLY A 307 -13.06 -18.29 24.90
C GLY A 307 -12.15 -18.88 23.83
N GLY A 308 -12.29 -20.18 23.61
CA GLY A 308 -11.57 -20.89 22.55
C GLY A 308 -12.13 -20.57 21.16
N LEU A 309 -11.28 -20.48 20.13
CA LEU A 309 -11.71 -20.20 18.77
C LEU A 309 -12.75 -21.20 18.24
N CYS A 310 -12.69 -22.46 18.64
CA CYS A 310 -13.71 -23.47 18.28
C CYS A 310 -15.09 -23.23 18.90
N ARG A 311 -15.17 -22.51 20.02
CA ARG A 311 -16.48 -22.16 20.59
C ARG A 311 -17.11 -20.98 19.88
N LEU A 312 -16.27 -20.15 19.24
CA LEU A 312 -16.71 -18.99 18.45
C LEU A 312 -17.23 -19.42 17.06
N ASN A 313 -16.78 -20.57 16.57
CA ASN A 313 -17.30 -21.17 15.32
C ASN A 313 -17.11 -22.69 15.34
N SER A 314 -18.20 -23.44 15.30
CA SER A 314 -18.20 -24.91 15.34
C SER A 314 -17.56 -25.61 14.15
N HIS A 315 -17.25 -24.88 13.07
CA HIS A 315 -16.60 -25.38 11.86
C HIS A 315 -15.07 -25.17 11.87
N ALA A 316 -14.50 -24.71 12.97
CA ALA A 316 -13.10 -24.27 13.09
C ALA A 316 -12.05 -25.41 13.05
N CYS A 317 -12.42 -26.63 12.70
CA CYS A 317 -11.54 -27.80 12.75
C CYS A 317 -11.14 -28.35 11.37
N THR A 318 -11.22 -27.54 10.30
CA THR A 318 -10.87 -27.96 8.93
C THR A 318 -9.73 -27.14 8.36
N ASP A 319 -8.94 -27.71 7.43
CA ASP A 319 -7.80 -27.08 6.75
C ASP A 319 -8.20 -25.95 5.77
N THR A 320 -9.38 -25.38 5.91
CA THR A 320 -9.92 -24.34 5.02
C THR A 320 -9.82 -22.96 5.67
N THR A 321 -9.82 -21.94 4.85
CA THR A 321 -9.94 -20.54 5.31
C THR A 321 -11.25 -20.35 6.08
N LEU A 322 -11.15 -19.86 7.30
CA LEU A 322 -12.27 -19.59 8.17
C LEU A 322 -12.28 -18.15 8.60
N THR A 323 -13.47 -17.53 8.63
CA THR A 323 -13.66 -16.21 9.21
C THR A 323 -14.51 -16.36 10.46
N PHE A 324 -13.96 -15.91 11.60
CA PHE A 324 -14.65 -15.83 12.87
C PHE A 324 -15.22 -14.44 13.02
N GLU A 325 -16.49 -14.34 13.36
CA GLU A 325 -17.16 -13.10 13.70
C GLU A 325 -17.45 -13.05 15.20
N ILE A 326 -16.95 -12.00 15.85
CA ILE A 326 -17.11 -11.81 17.30
C ILE A 326 -17.81 -10.48 17.50
N PRO A 327 -19.12 -10.47 17.73
CA PRO A 327 -19.88 -9.25 17.97
C PRO A 327 -19.34 -8.48 19.18
N LEU A 328 -19.17 -7.17 19.08
CA LEU A 328 -18.71 -6.34 20.20
C LEU A 328 -19.65 -6.45 21.41
N ARG A 329 -20.94 -6.68 21.17
CA ARG A 329 -21.94 -6.93 22.25
C ARG A 329 -21.55 -8.15 23.11
N THR A 330 -21.03 -9.21 22.51
CA THR A 330 -20.56 -10.40 23.23
C THR A 330 -19.39 -10.05 24.18
N LEU A 331 -18.55 -9.09 23.79
CA LEU A 331 -17.44 -8.61 24.62
C LEU A 331 -17.97 -7.84 25.85
N VAL A 332 -18.96 -7.00 25.63
CA VAL A 332 -19.64 -6.28 26.74
C VAL A 332 -20.27 -7.26 27.72
N GLU A 333 -20.98 -8.29 27.25
CA GLU A 333 -21.57 -9.34 28.06
C GLU A 333 -20.51 -10.14 28.85
N ALA A 334 -19.29 -10.22 28.32
CA ALA A 334 -18.12 -10.81 28.98
C ALA A 334 -17.42 -9.86 29.97
N GLY A 335 -17.88 -8.61 30.07
CA GLY A 335 -17.33 -7.61 31.01
C GLY A 335 -16.18 -6.78 30.48
N VAL A 336 -15.99 -6.72 29.18
CA VAL A 336 -14.96 -5.85 28.52
C VAL A 336 -15.42 -4.39 28.59
N ASP A 337 -14.52 -3.52 29.02
CA ASP A 337 -14.74 -2.07 29.00
C ASP A 337 -14.46 -1.53 27.59
N MET A 338 -15.53 -1.30 26.82
CA MET A 338 -15.45 -0.81 25.44
C MET A 338 -15.11 0.67 25.33
N SER A 339 -15.19 1.43 26.44
CA SER A 339 -14.74 2.83 26.46
C SER A 339 -13.21 2.96 26.59
N HIS A 340 -12.53 1.85 26.88
CA HIS A 340 -11.08 1.82 27.07
C HIS A 340 -10.48 0.52 26.54
N PHE A 341 -10.71 0.27 25.26
CA PHE A 341 -10.24 -0.92 24.55
C PHE A 341 -8.78 -0.76 24.14
N GLU A 342 -7.91 -1.72 24.48
CA GLU A 342 -6.45 -1.64 24.29
C GLU A 342 -5.89 -2.68 23.32
N GLY A 343 -6.60 -3.80 23.10
CA GLY A 343 -6.09 -4.80 22.18
C GLY A 343 -6.75 -6.18 22.24
N ILE A 344 -6.30 -6.99 21.30
CA ILE A 344 -6.74 -8.36 21.05
C ILE A 344 -5.57 -9.29 21.28
N GLU A 345 -5.78 -10.34 22.06
CA GLU A 345 -4.78 -11.35 22.38
C GLU A 345 -5.17 -12.71 21.81
N LEU A 346 -4.22 -13.32 21.11
CA LEU A 346 -4.25 -14.73 20.70
C LEU A 346 -3.24 -15.52 21.52
N SER A 347 -3.66 -16.58 22.18
CA SER A 347 -2.79 -17.46 22.97
C SER A 347 -3.13 -18.94 22.77
N ALA A 348 -2.18 -19.82 23.12
CA ALA A 348 -2.36 -21.26 23.02
C ALA A 348 -2.12 -21.93 24.39
N ARG A 349 -2.98 -22.89 24.72
CA ARG A 349 -2.85 -23.74 25.94
C ARG A 349 -1.98 -24.98 25.73
N ALA A 350 -1.79 -25.36 24.46
CA ALA A 350 -0.93 -26.45 24.00
C ALA A 350 -0.14 -26.03 22.77
N PRO A 351 0.90 -26.75 22.33
CA PRO A 351 1.58 -26.46 21.09
C PRO A 351 0.57 -26.39 19.91
N ALA A 352 0.58 -25.25 19.21
CA ALA A 352 -0.37 -24.96 18.15
C ALA A 352 0.25 -24.05 17.08
N ARG A 353 -0.37 -24.05 15.89
CA ARG A 353 -0.01 -23.16 14.80
C ARG A 353 -1.27 -22.55 14.20
N LEU A 354 -1.25 -21.26 13.93
CA LEU A 354 -2.36 -20.51 13.35
C LEU A 354 -1.82 -19.57 12.28
N THR A 355 -2.40 -19.60 11.09
CA THR A 355 -2.10 -18.62 10.05
C THR A 355 -3.21 -17.58 10.01
N VAL A 356 -2.88 -16.33 10.27
CA VAL A 356 -3.80 -15.18 10.27
C VAL A 356 -3.57 -14.37 9.01
N SER A 357 -4.61 -14.18 8.21
CA SER A 357 -4.57 -13.35 7.00
C SER A 357 -5.21 -11.98 7.22
N ARG A 358 -6.22 -11.89 8.09
CA ARG A 358 -6.93 -10.64 8.36
C ARG A 358 -7.49 -10.60 9.78
N LEU A 359 -7.43 -9.41 10.40
CA LEU A 359 -8.16 -9.05 11.61
C LEU A 359 -8.75 -7.65 11.38
N ALA A 360 -10.05 -7.50 11.54
CA ALA A 360 -10.74 -6.24 11.29
C ALA A 360 -11.95 -6.05 12.17
N LEU A 361 -12.34 -4.79 12.41
CA LEU A 361 -13.60 -4.38 12.98
C LEU A 361 -14.54 -3.95 11.85
N VAL A 362 -15.65 -4.64 11.68
CA VAL A 362 -16.55 -4.43 10.54
C VAL A 362 -18.01 -4.41 10.98
N MET A 363 -18.88 -3.78 10.21
CA MET A 363 -20.31 -4.03 10.30
C MET A 363 -20.62 -5.42 9.74
N PRO A 364 -21.34 -6.27 10.45
CA PRO A 364 -21.77 -7.55 9.88
C PRO A 364 -22.59 -7.31 8.63
N ASN A 365 -22.29 -8.06 7.58
CA ASN A 365 -23.12 -8.08 6.38
C ASN A 365 -24.50 -8.63 6.78
N GLY A 366 -25.55 -7.79 6.67
CA GLY A 366 -26.93 -8.13 6.99
C GLY A 366 -27.52 -9.19 6.04
#